data_8aba087a4b6ab35708cf1724d390472e
#
_entry.id   8aba087a4b6ab35708cf1724d390472e
#
_cell.length_a   1.000
_cell.length_b   1.000
_cell.length_c   1.000
_cell.angle_alpha   90.00
_cell.angle_beta   90.00
_cell.angle_gamma   90.00
#
_symmetry.space_group_name_H-M   'P 1'
#
loop_
_entity.id
_entity.type
_entity.pdbx_description
1 polymer ?
#
loop_
_entity_poly.entity_id
_entity_poly.type
_entity_poly.pdbx_seq_one_letter_code
_entity_poly.pdbx_strand_id
1 'polypeptide(L)'
;RNQNYFWLTSNPRAYRNWFESINRPFLEYDRQNKRKVLFEKSRAVYNSVEEIPEGLERSSLQRVIQILKHHRDVYYCRIRKEDFKPTSAIITTICTEIADGMDPSLNVFELLQAIADDFEIYSRNQILTEEEFSRQYKTKNTIRKSNGKWCIINPVNPKDNLADSWNTHPEKAELFFKWVKVMKKDYLESLQVEDNDFVALLENNFGRDYVKKNINLNDYASVTPTIIANTPKPWRK
;
A
#
# COMPACT_ATOMS: atom_id res chain seq x y z
N ARG A 1 2.21 -36.05 -23.70
CA ARG A 1 2.32 -35.44 -22.37
C ARG A 1 0.93 -34.95 -21.99
N ASN A 2 0.22 -35.74 -21.16
CA ASN A 2 -1.07 -35.32 -20.62
C ASN A 2 -0.83 -34.18 -19.62
N GLN A 3 -1.10 -32.95 -20.03
CA GLN A 3 -1.25 -31.83 -19.09
C GLN A 3 -2.63 -31.97 -18.45
N ASN A 4 -2.67 -32.42 -17.20
CA ASN A 4 -3.90 -32.39 -16.40
C ASN A 4 -4.18 -30.91 -16.03
N TYR A 5 -5.06 -30.29 -16.78
CA TYR A 5 -5.60 -28.99 -16.44
C TYR A 5 -6.63 -29.18 -15.32
N PHE A 6 -6.23 -28.79 -14.10
CA PHE A 6 -7.19 -28.65 -13.00
C PHE A 6 -7.85 -27.28 -13.09
N TRP A 7 -9.17 -27.28 -13.25
CA TRP A 7 -9.95 -26.06 -13.14
C TRP A 7 -9.96 -25.64 -11.67
N LEU A 8 -9.20 -24.58 -11.32
CA LEU A 8 -9.33 -23.93 -10.04
C LEU A 8 -10.63 -23.13 -10.06
N THR A 9 -11.52 -23.39 -9.10
CA THR A 9 -12.74 -22.62 -8.93
C THR A 9 -12.38 -21.21 -8.50
N SER A 10 -12.39 -20.28 -9.44
CA SER A 10 -12.22 -18.85 -9.14
C SER A 10 -13.52 -18.32 -8.53
N ASN A 11 -13.41 -17.61 -7.39
CA ASN A 11 -14.56 -16.94 -6.78
C ASN A 11 -14.27 -15.45 -6.57
N PRO A 12 -14.27 -14.64 -7.65
CA PRO A 12 -13.95 -13.21 -7.58
C PRO A 12 -14.90 -12.43 -6.68
N ARG A 13 -16.17 -12.84 -6.60
CA ARG A 13 -17.18 -12.21 -5.76
C ARG A 13 -16.88 -12.40 -4.27
N ALA A 14 -16.54 -13.61 -3.86
CA ALA A 14 -16.17 -13.89 -2.49
C ALA A 14 -14.87 -13.15 -2.12
N TYR A 15 -13.88 -13.11 -3.02
CA TYR A 15 -12.64 -12.36 -2.81
C TYR A 15 -12.89 -10.86 -2.64
N ARG A 16 -13.76 -10.29 -3.46
CA ARG A 16 -14.19 -8.90 -3.32
C ARG A 16 -14.87 -8.67 -1.97
N ASN A 17 -15.82 -9.52 -1.58
CA ASN A 17 -16.54 -9.38 -0.32
C ASN A 17 -15.60 -9.48 0.88
N TRP A 18 -14.63 -10.38 0.83
CA TRP A 18 -13.58 -10.50 1.84
C TRP A 18 -12.75 -9.21 1.94
N PHE A 19 -12.27 -8.70 0.80
CA PHE A 19 -11.54 -7.44 0.76
C PHE A 19 -12.38 -6.28 1.33
N GLU A 20 -13.62 -6.16 0.89
CA GLU A 20 -14.52 -5.10 1.31
C GLU A 20 -14.83 -5.16 2.82
N SER A 21 -14.89 -6.35 3.42
CA SER A 21 -15.13 -6.48 4.87
C SER A 21 -14.01 -5.87 5.71
N ILE A 22 -12.76 -5.98 5.26
CA ILE A 22 -11.58 -5.41 5.94
C ILE A 22 -11.38 -3.95 5.55
N ASN A 23 -11.67 -3.59 4.29
CA ASN A 23 -11.51 -2.23 3.78
C ASN A 23 -12.56 -1.24 4.29
N ARG A 24 -13.75 -1.70 4.65
CA ARG A 24 -14.89 -0.85 5.03
C ARG A 24 -14.58 0.10 6.18
N PRO A 25 -13.98 -0.30 7.31
CA PRO A 25 -13.63 0.62 8.39
C PRO A 25 -12.75 1.79 7.92
N PHE A 26 -11.74 1.52 7.08
CA PHE A 26 -10.86 2.55 6.51
C PHE A 26 -11.63 3.52 5.61
N LEU A 27 -12.52 3.00 4.78
CA LEU A 27 -13.35 3.83 3.89
C LEU A 27 -14.32 4.72 4.67
N GLU A 28 -14.96 4.18 5.69
CA GLU A 28 -15.89 4.93 6.55
C GLU A 28 -15.18 6.04 7.32
N TYR A 29 -13.99 5.74 7.88
CA TYR A 29 -13.17 6.74 8.56
C TYR A 29 -12.75 7.89 7.62
N ASP A 30 -12.23 7.57 6.43
CA ASP A 30 -11.84 8.56 5.44
C ASP A 30 -13.02 9.45 4.99
N ARG A 31 -14.21 8.89 4.85
CA ARG A 31 -15.45 9.64 4.55
C ARG A 31 -15.81 10.60 5.66
N GLN A 32 -15.78 10.13 6.91
CA GLN A 32 -16.11 10.98 8.07
C GLN A 32 -15.11 12.13 8.21
N ASN A 33 -13.82 11.88 8.02
CA ASN A 33 -12.80 12.92 8.06
C ASN A 33 -12.98 13.97 6.97
N LYS A 34 -13.23 13.57 5.74
CA LYS A 34 -13.51 14.52 4.65
C LYS A 34 -14.72 15.39 4.94
N ARG A 35 -15.80 14.79 5.43
CA ARG A 35 -17.01 15.55 5.83
C ARG A 35 -16.71 16.54 6.95
N LYS A 36 -15.95 16.12 7.96
CA LYS A 36 -15.54 16.99 9.07
C LYS A 36 -14.70 18.19 8.59
N VAL A 37 -13.68 17.93 7.76
CA VAL A 37 -12.82 18.98 7.20
C VAL A 37 -13.61 19.96 6.30
N LEU A 38 -14.53 19.45 5.48
CA LEU A 38 -15.42 20.30 4.66
C LEU A 38 -16.34 21.15 5.52
N PHE A 39 -16.91 20.57 6.58
CA PHE A 39 -17.77 21.29 7.51
C PHE A 39 -17.00 22.38 8.26
N GLU A 40 -15.79 22.11 8.72
CA GLU A 40 -14.92 23.07 9.40
C GLU A 40 -14.49 24.22 8.47
N LYS A 41 -14.19 23.91 7.20
CA LYS A 41 -13.76 24.92 6.22
C LYS A 41 -14.89 25.82 5.74
N SER A 42 -16.09 25.30 5.60
CA SER A 42 -17.24 26.12 5.13
C SER A 42 -18.57 25.43 5.37
N ARG A 43 -19.28 25.88 6.39
CA ARG A 43 -20.63 25.38 6.72
C ARG A 43 -21.63 25.57 5.56
N ALA A 44 -21.49 26.65 4.79
CA ALA A 44 -22.34 26.93 3.63
C ALA A 44 -22.04 26.00 2.45
N VAL A 45 -20.76 25.68 2.21
CA VAL A 45 -20.34 24.76 1.14
C VAL A 45 -20.72 23.32 1.49
N TYR A 46 -20.63 22.93 2.77
CA TYR A 46 -21.00 21.58 3.20
C TYR A 46 -22.45 21.23 2.85
N ASN A 47 -23.38 22.19 3.04
CA ASN A 47 -24.81 21.99 2.75
C ASN A 47 -25.11 21.92 1.23
N SER A 48 -24.20 22.35 0.37
CA SER A 48 -24.35 22.35 -1.09
C SER A 48 -23.56 21.23 -1.79
N VAL A 49 -22.73 20.48 -1.05
CA VAL A 49 -21.93 19.37 -1.61
C VAL A 49 -22.82 18.15 -1.75
N GLU A 50 -23.11 17.77 -3.01
CA GLU A 50 -23.67 16.46 -3.31
C GLU A 50 -22.72 15.35 -2.84
N GLU A 51 -23.28 14.25 -2.33
CA GLU A 51 -22.47 13.10 -1.94
C GLU A 51 -21.68 12.59 -3.14
N ILE A 52 -20.34 12.50 -2.99
CA ILE A 52 -19.48 11.90 -4.02
C ILE A 52 -19.94 10.46 -4.20
N PRO A 53 -20.22 10.01 -5.44
CA PRO A 53 -20.63 8.64 -5.70
C PRO A 53 -19.68 7.63 -5.04
N GLU A 54 -20.21 6.65 -4.32
CA GLU A 54 -19.42 5.66 -3.55
C GLU A 54 -18.32 4.97 -4.35
N GLY A 55 -18.49 4.82 -5.65
CA GLY A 55 -17.52 4.19 -6.55
C GLY A 55 -16.23 4.99 -6.81
N LEU A 56 -16.20 6.29 -6.48
CA LEU A 56 -15.06 7.18 -6.71
C LEU A 56 -14.17 7.41 -5.47
N GLU A 57 -14.71 7.11 -4.30
CA GLU A 57 -13.95 7.24 -3.06
C GLU A 57 -13.04 6.03 -2.85
N ARG A 58 -11.78 6.31 -2.47
CA ARG A 58 -10.79 5.29 -2.15
C ARG A 58 -10.33 5.46 -0.71
N SER A 59 -10.33 4.36 0.05
CA SER A 59 -9.78 4.31 1.39
C SER A 59 -8.25 4.44 1.40
N SER A 60 -7.68 4.73 2.58
CA SER A 60 -6.23 4.69 2.79
C SER A 60 -5.65 3.33 2.39
N LEU A 61 -6.28 2.20 2.74
CA LEU A 61 -5.85 0.87 2.34
C LEU A 61 -5.85 0.68 0.81
N GLN A 62 -6.90 1.09 0.12
CA GLN A 62 -6.95 1.00 -1.35
C GLN A 62 -5.85 1.82 -2.02
N ARG A 63 -5.53 3.00 -1.47
CA ARG A 63 -4.44 3.85 -1.98
C ARG A 63 -3.08 3.20 -1.77
N VAL A 64 -2.82 2.66 -0.58
CA VAL A 64 -1.57 1.93 -0.29
C VAL A 64 -1.38 0.76 -1.25
N ILE A 65 -2.41 -0.06 -1.45
CA ILE A 65 -2.34 -1.18 -2.40
C ILE A 65 -2.04 -0.69 -3.83
N GLN A 66 -2.60 0.43 -4.26
CA GLN A 66 -2.32 1.00 -5.57
C GLN A 66 -0.88 1.52 -5.68
N ILE A 67 -0.39 2.22 -4.67
CA ILE A 67 1.00 2.70 -4.59
C ILE A 67 1.96 1.51 -4.73
N LEU A 68 1.75 0.46 -3.95
CA LEU A 68 2.60 -0.73 -3.98
C LEU A 68 2.56 -1.46 -5.33
N LYS A 69 1.38 -1.60 -5.94
CA LYS A 69 1.24 -2.19 -7.28
C LYS A 69 1.97 -1.37 -8.34
N HIS A 70 1.87 -0.05 -8.25
CA HIS A 70 2.53 0.84 -9.20
C HIS A 70 4.04 0.81 -9.04
N HIS A 71 4.54 0.93 -7.80
CA HIS A 71 5.96 0.80 -7.50
C HIS A 71 6.52 -0.55 -7.99
N ARG A 72 5.78 -1.66 -7.78
CA ARG A 72 6.12 -2.96 -8.34
C ARG A 72 6.30 -2.90 -9.86
N ASP A 73 5.32 -2.34 -10.58
CA ASP A 73 5.35 -2.30 -12.03
C ASP A 73 6.55 -1.49 -12.55
N VAL A 74 6.85 -0.36 -11.94
CA VAL A 74 8.03 0.46 -12.26
C VAL A 74 9.33 -0.31 -11.96
N TYR A 75 9.43 -0.95 -10.78
CA TYR A 75 10.61 -1.71 -10.40
C TYR A 75 10.90 -2.86 -11.38
N TYR A 76 9.91 -3.71 -11.67
CA TYR A 76 10.10 -4.86 -12.56
C TYR A 76 10.35 -4.46 -14.02
N CYS A 77 9.76 -3.37 -14.49
CA CYS A 77 10.08 -2.78 -15.79
C CYS A 77 11.54 -2.31 -15.85
N ARG A 78 12.00 -1.59 -14.80
CA ARG A 78 13.38 -1.07 -14.72
C ARG A 78 14.43 -2.19 -14.77
N ILE A 79 14.18 -3.30 -14.08
CA ILE A 79 15.10 -4.46 -14.10
C ILE A 79 14.87 -5.42 -15.26
N ARG A 80 13.90 -5.14 -16.15
CA ARG A 80 13.51 -5.97 -17.32
C ARG A 80 13.16 -7.41 -16.92
N LYS A 81 12.31 -7.54 -15.89
CA LYS A 81 11.85 -8.83 -15.32
C LYS A 81 10.33 -8.86 -15.11
N GLU A 82 9.57 -8.30 -16.05
CA GLU A 82 8.12 -8.15 -15.97
C GLU A 82 7.40 -9.51 -15.78
N ASP A 83 7.90 -10.59 -16.37
CA ASP A 83 7.34 -11.94 -16.27
C ASP A 83 7.47 -12.55 -14.86
N PHE A 84 8.37 -11.99 -14.05
CA PHE A 84 8.61 -12.45 -12.68
C PHE A 84 7.87 -11.65 -11.62
N LYS A 85 7.19 -10.59 -12.02
CA LYS A 85 6.49 -9.73 -11.05
C LYS A 85 5.36 -10.48 -10.33
N PRO A 86 5.18 -10.24 -9.02
CA PRO A 86 4.07 -10.82 -8.28
C PRO A 86 2.74 -10.35 -8.85
N THR A 87 1.75 -11.22 -8.86
CA THR A 87 0.40 -10.86 -9.32
C THR A 87 -0.23 -9.81 -8.42
N SER A 88 -1.19 -9.06 -8.95
CA SER A 88 -1.95 -8.09 -8.15
C SER A 88 -2.70 -8.75 -6.99
N ALA A 89 -3.11 -10.01 -7.13
CA ALA A 89 -3.75 -10.78 -6.07
C ALA A 89 -2.81 -10.98 -4.87
N ILE A 90 -1.54 -11.33 -5.11
CA ILE A 90 -0.53 -11.48 -4.04
C ILE A 90 -0.42 -10.20 -3.22
N ILE A 91 -0.19 -9.04 -3.87
CA ILE A 91 -0.04 -7.77 -3.16
C ILE A 91 -1.33 -7.40 -2.43
N THR A 92 -2.49 -7.53 -3.08
CA THR A 92 -3.77 -7.21 -2.44
C THR A 92 -4.00 -8.10 -1.22
N THR A 93 -3.78 -9.41 -1.34
CA THR A 93 -3.99 -10.36 -0.23
C THR A 93 -3.08 -10.01 0.96
N ILE A 94 -1.79 -9.85 0.72
CA ILE A 94 -0.84 -9.59 1.81
C ILE A 94 -1.16 -8.26 2.51
N CYS A 95 -1.35 -7.18 1.74
CA CYS A 95 -1.67 -5.87 2.33
C CYS A 95 -2.98 -5.90 3.12
N THR A 96 -3.99 -6.59 2.62
CA THR A 96 -5.29 -6.68 3.29
C THR A 96 -5.22 -7.52 4.56
N GLU A 97 -4.50 -8.64 4.53
CA GLU A 97 -4.28 -9.48 5.70
C GLU A 97 -3.47 -8.77 6.80
N ILE A 98 -2.49 -7.95 6.42
CA ILE A 98 -1.73 -7.12 7.36
C ILE A 98 -2.62 -6.03 7.96
N ALA A 99 -3.44 -5.38 7.13
CA ALA A 99 -4.33 -4.31 7.58
C ALA A 99 -5.51 -4.80 8.43
N ASP A 100 -5.79 -6.12 8.42
CA ASP A 100 -6.86 -6.71 9.22
C ASP A 100 -6.61 -6.50 10.71
N GLY A 101 -7.49 -5.75 11.37
CA GLY A 101 -7.38 -5.37 12.77
C GLY A 101 -6.48 -4.15 13.06
N MET A 102 -5.90 -3.49 12.05
CA MET A 102 -5.22 -2.20 12.24
C MET A 102 -6.22 -1.07 12.48
N ASP A 103 -5.72 0.01 13.09
CA ASP A 103 -6.51 1.23 13.32
C ASP A 103 -6.91 1.88 11.99
N PRO A 104 -8.22 2.02 11.71
CA PRO A 104 -8.71 2.66 10.49
C PRO A 104 -8.32 4.14 10.36
N SER A 105 -7.89 4.78 11.45
CA SER A 105 -7.47 6.18 11.44
C SER A 105 -6.09 6.41 10.83
N LEU A 106 -5.32 5.36 10.61
CA LEU A 106 -4.01 5.45 9.96
C LEU A 106 -4.14 6.10 8.58
N ASN A 107 -3.37 7.16 8.38
CA ASN A 107 -3.27 7.78 7.07
C ASN A 107 -2.49 6.89 6.09
N VAL A 108 -2.44 7.28 4.82
CA VAL A 108 -1.79 6.48 3.76
C VAL A 108 -0.32 6.19 4.08
N PHE A 109 0.40 7.17 4.65
CA PHE A 109 1.83 7.01 4.95
C PHE A 109 2.06 6.09 6.15
N GLU A 110 1.30 6.26 7.22
CA GLU A 110 1.37 5.41 8.41
C GLU A 110 1.02 3.96 8.09
N LEU A 111 -0.03 3.75 7.28
CA LEU A 111 -0.45 2.42 6.85
C LEU A 111 0.58 1.79 5.90
N LEU A 112 1.16 2.57 4.97
CA LEU A 112 2.23 2.10 4.09
C LEU A 112 3.47 1.70 4.88
N GLN A 113 3.84 2.50 5.91
CA GLN A 113 4.96 2.18 6.80
C GLN A 113 4.72 0.86 7.53
N ALA A 114 3.55 0.69 8.16
CA ALA A 114 3.21 -0.53 8.89
C ALA A 114 3.25 -1.77 7.96
N ILE A 115 2.69 -1.66 6.76
CA ILE A 115 2.72 -2.74 5.77
C ILE A 115 4.15 -3.04 5.29
N ALA A 116 4.98 -2.01 5.08
CA ALA A 116 6.37 -2.20 4.69
C ALA A 116 7.21 -2.87 5.78
N ASP A 117 6.93 -2.56 7.03
CA ASP A 117 7.59 -3.19 8.19
C ASP A 117 7.24 -4.68 8.29
N ASP A 118 5.97 -5.03 8.11
CA ASP A 118 5.54 -6.43 8.09
C ASP A 118 6.11 -7.20 6.89
N PHE A 119 6.20 -6.60 5.71
CA PHE A 119 6.90 -7.20 4.58
C PHE A 119 8.37 -7.48 4.90
N GLU A 120 9.04 -6.61 5.63
CA GLU A 120 10.43 -6.83 6.05
C GLU A 120 10.53 -7.99 7.04
N ILE A 121 9.59 -8.11 7.98
CA ILE A 121 9.50 -9.25 8.90
C ILE A 121 9.40 -10.56 8.12
N TYR A 122 8.52 -10.67 7.13
CA TYR A 122 8.43 -11.85 6.27
C TYR A 122 9.74 -12.16 5.53
N SER A 123 10.42 -11.12 5.05
CA SER A 123 11.71 -11.26 4.36
C SER A 123 12.80 -11.86 5.22
N ARG A 124 12.81 -11.54 6.52
CA ARG A 124 13.83 -12.02 7.48
C ARG A 124 13.52 -13.40 8.06
N ASN A 125 12.24 -13.75 8.17
CA ASN A 125 11.78 -14.88 8.97
C ASN A 125 11.15 -16.01 8.15
N GLN A 126 11.70 -16.29 6.97
CA GLN A 126 11.19 -17.31 6.05
C GLN A 126 11.30 -18.77 6.59
N ILE A 127 12.02 -18.98 7.69
CA ILE A 127 12.32 -20.30 8.24
C ILE A 127 11.39 -20.64 9.41
N LEU A 128 10.75 -19.66 10.05
CA LEU A 128 9.91 -19.87 11.21
C LEU A 128 8.65 -20.64 10.86
N THR A 129 8.23 -21.54 11.75
CA THR A 129 6.90 -22.13 11.71
C THR A 129 5.83 -21.08 12.02
N GLU A 130 4.58 -21.37 11.70
CA GLU A 130 3.46 -20.47 11.98
C GLU A 130 3.32 -20.17 13.49
N GLU A 131 3.54 -21.15 14.35
CA GLU A 131 3.48 -20.99 15.79
C GLU A 131 4.64 -20.14 16.34
N GLU A 132 5.85 -20.35 15.85
CA GLU A 132 7.03 -19.57 16.23
C GLU A 132 6.87 -18.12 15.76
N PHE A 133 6.42 -17.91 14.53
CA PHE A 133 6.16 -16.59 13.99
C PHE A 133 5.10 -15.84 14.81
N SER A 134 3.97 -16.47 15.10
CA SER A 134 2.88 -15.86 15.88
C SER A 134 3.26 -15.55 17.31
N ARG A 135 4.18 -16.33 17.92
CA ARG A 135 4.76 -16.03 19.23
C ARG A 135 5.69 -14.84 19.24
N GLN A 136 6.47 -14.69 18.17
CA GLN A 136 7.52 -13.66 18.06
C GLN A 136 6.97 -12.34 17.55
N TYR A 137 6.01 -12.38 16.62
CA TYR A 137 5.44 -11.23 15.96
C TYR A 137 3.93 -11.15 16.18
N LYS A 138 3.40 -9.93 16.35
CA LYS A 138 1.96 -9.70 16.52
C LYS A 138 1.19 -9.68 15.20
N THR A 139 1.85 -9.95 14.09
CA THR A 139 1.26 -9.97 12.76
C THR A 139 1.02 -11.40 12.27
N LYS A 140 0.12 -11.56 11.31
CA LYS A 140 -0.23 -12.84 10.71
C LYS A 140 0.86 -13.29 9.74
N ASN A 141 1.25 -14.57 9.77
CA ASN A 141 2.26 -15.12 8.86
C ASN A 141 1.67 -15.41 7.47
N THR A 142 1.41 -14.36 6.69
CA THR A 142 0.77 -14.45 5.37
C THR A 142 1.69 -15.05 4.30
N ILE A 143 3.01 -14.80 4.40
CA ILE A 143 4.02 -15.36 3.48
C ILE A 143 4.84 -16.37 4.24
N ARG A 144 4.59 -17.65 4.01
CA ARG A 144 5.25 -18.74 4.74
C ARG A 144 5.76 -19.84 3.83
N LYS A 145 6.62 -20.69 4.36
CA LYS A 145 6.97 -21.96 3.75
C LYS A 145 6.32 -23.11 4.52
N SER A 146 5.60 -23.97 3.79
CA SER A 146 5.06 -25.21 4.32
C SER A 146 5.67 -26.38 3.52
N ASN A 147 6.33 -27.31 4.21
CA ASN A 147 7.06 -28.43 3.57
C ASN A 147 8.02 -27.96 2.46
N GLY A 148 8.76 -26.88 2.72
CA GLY A 148 9.72 -26.29 1.77
C GLY A 148 9.11 -25.51 0.61
N LYS A 149 7.78 -25.44 0.50
CA LYS A 149 7.05 -24.72 -0.55
C LYS A 149 6.51 -23.39 -0.08
N TRP A 150 6.63 -22.39 -0.91
CA TRP A 150 6.02 -21.09 -0.66
C TRP A 150 4.50 -21.17 -0.66
N CYS A 151 3.88 -20.57 0.33
CA CYS A 151 2.44 -20.51 0.52
C CYS A 151 1.99 -19.07 0.78
N ILE A 152 1.09 -18.58 -0.05
CA ILE A 152 0.26 -17.39 0.15
C ILE A 152 -1.16 -17.83 -0.21
N ILE A 153 -1.93 -18.17 0.81
CA ILE A 153 -3.24 -18.80 0.59
C ILE A 153 -4.28 -17.76 0.19
N ASN A 154 -5.07 -18.07 -0.82
CA ASN A 154 -6.24 -17.27 -1.17
C ASN A 154 -7.25 -17.31 -0.01
N PRO A 155 -7.61 -16.15 0.58
CA PRO A 155 -8.45 -16.11 1.79
C PRO A 155 -9.85 -16.70 1.62
N VAL A 156 -10.33 -16.82 0.38
CA VAL A 156 -11.66 -17.39 0.07
C VAL A 156 -11.61 -18.74 -0.61
N ASN A 157 -10.41 -19.25 -0.88
CA ASN A 157 -10.21 -20.58 -1.45
C ASN A 157 -8.92 -21.20 -0.89
N PRO A 158 -8.98 -21.94 0.23
CA PRO A 158 -7.78 -22.52 0.88
C PRO A 158 -6.97 -23.48 -0.01
N LYS A 159 -7.53 -23.95 -1.11
CA LYS A 159 -6.84 -24.82 -2.08
C LYS A 159 -6.04 -24.04 -3.12
N ASP A 160 -6.25 -22.73 -3.20
CA ASP A 160 -5.59 -21.84 -4.15
C ASP A 160 -4.39 -21.15 -3.47
N ASN A 161 -3.20 -21.56 -3.86
CA ASN A 161 -1.96 -20.96 -3.42
C ASN A 161 -1.51 -19.90 -4.44
N LEU A 162 -1.66 -18.64 -4.10
CA LEU A 162 -1.28 -17.51 -4.97
C LEU A 162 0.22 -17.49 -5.29
N ALA A 163 1.05 -18.12 -4.44
CA ALA A 163 2.49 -18.25 -4.63
C ALA A 163 2.92 -19.55 -5.33
N ASP A 164 2.00 -20.31 -5.92
CA ASP A 164 2.33 -21.62 -6.51
C ASP A 164 3.40 -21.50 -7.61
N SER A 165 3.36 -20.46 -8.41
CA SER A 165 4.39 -20.18 -9.41
C SER A 165 5.79 -19.90 -8.82
N TRP A 166 5.92 -19.56 -7.54
CA TRP A 166 7.20 -19.38 -6.88
C TRP A 166 7.89 -20.72 -6.58
N ASN A 167 7.09 -21.79 -6.50
CA ASN A 167 7.58 -23.14 -6.28
C ASN A 167 8.15 -23.78 -7.55
N THR A 168 7.67 -23.36 -8.71
CA THR A 168 8.21 -23.77 -10.02
C THR A 168 9.30 -22.83 -10.52
N HIS A 169 9.28 -21.57 -10.10
CA HIS A 169 10.25 -20.52 -10.45
C HIS A 169 10.73 -19.79 -9.19
N PRO A 170 11.73 -20.35 -8.45
CA PRO A 170 12.21 -19.79 -7.19
C PRO A 170 12.68 -18.33 -7.28
N GLU A 171 13.16 -17.92 -8.46
CA GLU A 171 13.59 -16.54 -8.75
C GLU A 171 12.46 -15.53 -8.50
N LYS A 172 11.18 -15.92 -8.63
CA LYS A 172 10.06 -15.03 -8.34
C LYS A 172 10.01 -14.64 -6.88
N ALA A 173 10.25 -15.56 -5.96
CA ALA A 173 10.31 -15.29 -4.54
C ALA A 173 11.51 -14.39 -4.19
N GLU A 174 12.70 -14.69 -4.77
CA GLU A 174 13.91 -13.88 -4.55
C GLU A 174 13.70 -12.43 -5.02
N LEU A 175 13.14 -12.25 -6.22
CA LEU A 175 12.87 -10.94 -6.78
C LEU A 175 11.79 -10.20 -6.01
N PHE A 176 10.78 -10.91 -5.47
CA PHE A 176 9.79 -10.32 -4.58
C PHE A 176 10.44 -9.69 -3.34
N PHE A 177 11.29 -10.43 -2.63
CA PHE A 177 11.95 -9.90 -1.44
C PHE A 177 13.01 -8.83 -1.75
N LYS A 178 13.65 -8.88 -2.93
CA LYS A 178 14.48 -7.77 -3.41
C LYS A 178 13.65 -6.51 -3.65
N TRP A 179 12.49 -6.66 -4.30
CA TRP A 179 11.56 -5.56 -4.50
C TRP A 179 11.09 -4.95 -3.18
N VAL A 180 10.73 -5.77 -2.19
CA VAL A 180 10.32 -5.30 -0.85
C VAL A 180 11.39 -4.41 -0.21
N LYS A 181 12.68 -4.80 -0.28
CA LYS A 181 13.79 -4.00 0.25
C LYS A 181 13.93 -2.66 -0.46
N VAL A 182 13.82 -2.66 -1.79
CA VAL A 182 13.91 -1.44 -2.60
C VAL A 182 12.72 -0.53 -2.30
N MET A 183 11.51 -1.07 -2.26
CA MET A 183 10.29 -0.33 -1.95
C MET A 183 10.37 0.36 -0.58
N LYS A 184 10.81 -0.36 0.45
CA LYS A 184 10.98 0.22 1.78
C LYS A 184 12.02 1.33 1.79
N LYS A 185 13.15 1.13 1.11
CA LYS A 185 14.20 2.14 0.97
C LYS A 185 13.67 3.39 0.27
N ASP A 186 13.05 3.22 -0.89
CA ASP A 186 12.51 4.32 -1.70
C ASP A 186 11.44 5.11 -0.92
N TYR A 187 10.62 4.42 -0.11
CA TYR A 187 9.66 5.04 0.78
C TYR A 187 10.34 5.86 1.89
N LEU A 188 11.32 5.28 2.59
CA LEU A 188 12.04 5.98 3.68
C LEU A 188 12.82 7.20 3.15
N GLU A 189 13.44 7.09 1.98
CA GLU A 189 14.12 8.21 1.33
C GLU A 189 13.13 9.34 1.02
N SER A 190 11.92 9.02 0.57
CA SER A 190 10.89 10.03 0.28
C SER A 190 10.45 10.84 1.49
N LEU A 191 10.56 10.29 2.70
CA LEU A 191 10.22 11.00 3.94
C LEU A 191 11.32 11.95 4.44
N GLN A 192 12.54 11.84 3.91
CA GLN A 192 13.71 12.59 4.38
C GLN A 192 14.12 13.73 3.43
N VAL A 193 13.43 13.85 2.30
CA VAL A 193 13.79 14.78 1.23
C VAL A 193 12.98 16.07 1.35
N GLU A 194 13.62 17.21 1.08
CA GLU A 194 12.93 18.51 1.02
C GLU A 194 11.92 18.55 -0.13
N ASP A 195 10.90 19.40 -0.02
CA ASP A 195 9.73 19.44 -0.93
C ASP A 195 10.09 19.50 -2.42
N ASN A 196 11.15 20.21 -2.77
CA ASN A 196 11.56 20.34 -4.18
C ASN A 196 12.12 19.04 -4.78
N ASP A 197 12.82 18.25 -3.96
CA ASP A 197 13.42 16.98 -4.39
C ASP A 197 12.43 15.82 -4.23
N PHE A 198 11.41 15.99 -3.37
CA PHE A 198 10.38 14.99 -3.12
C PHE A 198 9.62 14.62 -4.39
N VAL A 199 9.22 15.59 -5.20
CA VAL A 199 8.52 15.36 -6.48
C VAL A 199 9.42 14.59 -7.45
N ALA A 200 10.70 14.97 -7.56
CA ALA A 200 11.64 14.27 -8.43
C ALA A 200 11.86 12.81 -7.97
N LEU A 201 11.93 12.59 -6.68
CA LEU A 201 12.05 11.25 -6.10
C LEU A 201 10.79 10.40 -6.38
N LEU A 202 9.60 10.98 -6.22
CA LEU A 202 8.35 10.31 -6.55
C LEU A 202 8.26 9.99 -8.05
N GLU A 203 8.63 10.92 -8.94
CA GLU A 203 8.66 10.69 -10.38
C GLU A 203 9.61 9.55 -10.75
N ASN A 204 10.77 9.47 -10.08
CA ASN A 204 11.73 8.39 -10.31
C ASN A 204 11.21 7.03 -9.82
N ASN A 205 10.57 6.97 -8.65
CA ASN A 205 10.16 5.71 -8.02
C ASN A 205 8.80 5.21 -8.50
N PHE A 206 7.92 6.12 -8.88
CA PHE A 206 6.54 5.81 -9.29
C PHE A 206 6.22 6.15 -10.75
N GLY A 207 7.14 6.78 -11.46
CA GLY A 207 6.94 7.21 -12.85
C GLY A 207 6.25 8.58 -12.96
N ARG A 208 6.78 9.40 -13.88
CA ARG A 208 6.36 10.80 -14.07
C ARG A 208 4.87 10.96 -14.35
N ASP A 209 4.32 10.13 -15.23
CA ASP A 209 2.90 10.25 -15.65
C ASP A 209 1.94 9.91 -14.51
N TYR A 210 2.31 8.95 -13.67
CA TYR A 210 1.52 8.59 -12.51
C TYR A 210 1.52 9.71 -11.47
N VAL A 211 2.68 10.28 -11.18
CA VAL A 211 2.83 11.38 -10.22
C VAL A 211 2.04 12.60 -10.69
N LYS A 212 2.20 13.02 -11.92
CA LYS A 212 1.45 14.17 -12.50
C LYS A 212 -0.07 13.98 -12.48
N LYS A 213 -0.54 12.75 -12.67
CA LYS A 213 -1.98 12.46 -12.69
C LYS A 213 -2.60 12.40 -11.30
N ASN A 214 -1.84 11.99 -10.27
CA ASN A 214 -2.38 11.68 -8.95
C ASN A 214 -1.94 12.64 -7.85
N ILE A 215 -0.94 13.47 -8.11
CA ILE A 215 -0.41 14.44 -7.16
C ILE A 215 -0.68 15.83 -7.72
N ASN A 216 -1.43 16.64 -6.95
CA ASN A 216 -1.58 18.06 -7.28
C ASN A 216 -0.32 18.79 -6.83
N LEU A 217 0.60 19.03 -7.76
CA LEU A 217 1.89 19.66 -7.48
C LEU A 217 1.75 21.10 -6.93
N ASN A 218 0.61 21.74 -7.15
CA ASN A 218 0.33 23.07 -6.59
C ASN A 218 0.14 23.06 -5.07
N ASP A 219 -0.20 21.91 -4.48
CA ASP A 219 -0.30 21.77 -3.03
C ASP A 219 1.09 21.69 -2.36
N TYR A 220 2.13 21.41 -3.14
CA TYR A 220 3.54 21.33 -2.72
C TYR A 220 4.39 22.47 -3.28
N ALA A 221 3.83 23.36 -4.11
CA ALA A 221 4.51 24.58 -4.50
C ALA A 221 4.72 25.41 -3.24
N SER A 222 5.97 25.55 -2.82
CA SER A 222 6.46 26.20 -1.63
C SER A 222 5.56 27.37 -1.22
N VAL A 223 5.00 27.29 -0.03
CA VAL A 223 4.69 28.50 0.74
C VAL A 223 6.04 29.20 0.92
N THR A 224 6.34 30.14 0.05
CA THR A 224 7.49 31.02 0.25
C THR A 224 7.35 31.56 1.66
N PRO A 225 8.31 31.34 2.56
CA PRO A 225 8.20 31.84 3.92
C PRO A 225 8.06 33.36 3.80
N THR A 226 6.88 33.86 4.15
CA THR A 226 6.66 35.31 4.23
C THR A 226 7.63 35.77 5.31
N ILE A 227 8.74 36.38 4.91
CA ILE A 227 9.64 37.06 5.84
C ILE A 227 8.77 38.12 6.49
N ILE A 228 8.35 37.88 7.72
CA ILE A 228 7.70 38.89 8.54
C ILE A 228 8.80 39.93 8.81
N ALA A 229 8.86 40.92 7.94
CA ALA A 229 9.70 42.07 8.14
C ALA A 229 9.34 42.64 9.52
N ASN A 230 10.37 42.81 10.36
CA ASN A 230 10.33 43.28 11.73
C ASN A 230 9.11 44.13 12.04
N THR A 231 8.18 43.63 12.83
CA THR A 231 7.14 44.40 13.50
C THR A 231 7.84 45.40 14.42
N PRO A 232 7.61 46.71 14.26
CA PRO A 232 8.16 47.70 15.20
C PRO A 232 7.65 47.36 16.60
N LYS A 233 8.56 47.17 17.55
CA LYS A 233 8.23 46.83 18.94
C LYS A 233 7.57 48.08 19.57
N PRO A 234 6.29 48.02 19.98
CA PRO A 234 5.54 49.21 20.42
C PRO A 234 5.97 49.75 21.80
N TRP A 235 6.96 49.16 22.46
CA TRP A 235 7.44 49.54 23.81
C TRP A 235 8.86 50.05 23.86
N ARG A 236 9.45 50.54 22.77
CA ARG A 236 10.63 51.38 22.86
C ARG A 236 10.25 52.83 22.55
N LYS A 237 10.02 53.63 23.61
CA LYS A 237 10.20 55.07 23.57
C LYS A 237 11.68 55.39 23.68
#